data_b00482d80fba6980cc1492ce596a5927
#
_entry.id   b00482d80fba6980cc1492ce596a5927
#
_cell.length_a   1.000
_cell.length_b   1.000
_cell.length_c   1.000
_cell.angle_alpha   90.00
_cell.angle_beta   90.00
_cell.angle_gamma   90.00
#
_symmetry.space_group_name_H-M   'P 1'
#
loop_
_entity.id
_entity.type
_entity.pdbx_description
1 polymer ?
#
loop_
_entity_poly.entity_id
_entity_poly.type
_entity_poly.pdbx_seq_one_letter_code
_entity_poly.pdbx_strand_id
1 'polypeptide(L)'
;DLIDAPMSGGPARAREGQMSFMLAGAESVLLAHTDLLNAITPNRFVISAKAGDAAKTKLANNLLAGIQLAGISEVLAMAQSWGLNAQTTLAVMQASSGQSWIGQDRMQRALQNDFEPRAHTTLLAKDTRLALEACQAMSVKAPALGVVATEQFASACQNGYAHLDDASLFLQAGGKPSP
;
A
#
# COMPACT_ATOMS: atom_id res chain seq x y z
N ASP A 1 -27.95 8.26 -9.18
CA ASP A 1 -26.57 8.60 -9.54
C ASP A 1 -25.61 7.81 -8.65
N LEU A 2 -24.48 7.37 -9.22
CA LEU A 2 -23.44 6.60 -8.53
C LEU A 2 -22.07 7.14 -8.93
N ILE A 3 -21.21 7.38 -7.92
CA ILE A 3 -19.77 7.62 -8.10
C ILE A 3 -19.03 6.54 -7.31
N ASP A 4 -18.22 5.75 -8.01
CA ASP A 4 -17.25 4.83 -7.44
C ASP A 4 -16.00 5.65 -7.06
N ALA A 5 -15.70 5.78 -5.75
CA ALA A 5 -14.71 6.73 -5.25
C ALA A 5 -13.80 6.15 -4.14
N PRO A 6 -13.08 5.07 -4.39
CA PRO A 6 -12.09 4.59 -3.44
C PRO A 6 -10.96 5.61 -3.26
N MET A 7 -10.32 5.54 -2.08
CA MET A 7 -9.31 6.51 -1.67
C MET A 7 -7.99 5.85 -1.24
N SER A 8 -6.92 6.64 -1.26
CA SER A 8 -5.59 6.24 -0.77
C SER A 8 -4.92 7.40 -0.03
N GLY A 9 -4.08 7.09 1.00
CA GLY A 9 -3.31 8.10 1.74
C GLY A 9 -3.22 7.87 3.25
N GLY A 10 -4.07 7.03 3.80
CA GLY A 10 -4.06 6.71 5.23
C GLY A 10 -4.57 7.84 6.13
N PRO A 11 -4.58 7.64 7.47
CA PRO A 11 -5.19 8.57 8.42
C PRO A 11 -4.56 9.96 8.42
N ALA A 12 -3.23 10.08 8.21
CA ALA A 12 -2.54 11.36 8.20
C ALA A 12 -3.04 12.25 7.05
N ARG A 13 -3.02 11.73 5.82
CA ARG A 13 -3.54 12.47 4.66
C ARG A 13 -5.04 12.75 4.72
N ALA A 14 -5.80 11.89 5.41
CA ALA A 14 -7.23 12.13 5.63
C ALA A 14 -7.45 13.36 6.53
N ARG A 15 -6.67 13.51 7.62
CA ARG A 15 -6.74 14.68 8.51
C ARG A 15 -6.33 15.98 7.82
N GLU A 16 -5.43 15.87 6.85
CA GLU A 16 -4.90 17.01 6.09
C GLU A 16 -5.76 17.37 4.86
N GLY A 17 -6.82 16.60 4.58
CA GLY A 17 -7.61 16.76 3.35
C GLY A 17 -6.82 16.44 2.07
N GLN A 18 -5.79 15.57 2.16
CA GLN A 18 -4.84 15.27 1.08
C GLN A 18 -4.98 13.82 0.55
N MET A 19 -6.12 13.18 0.80
CA MET A 19 -6.39 11.85 0.26
C MET A 19 -6.41 11.88 -1.28
N SER A 20 -5.90 10.83 -1.90
CA SER A 20 -6.05 10.61 -3.34
C SER A 20 -7.35 9.86 -3.60
N PHE A 21 -8.27 10.47 -4.34
CA PHE A 21 -9.53 9.85 -4.77
C PHE A 21 -9.42 9.37 -6.21
N MET A 22 -9.80 8.12 -6.43
CA MET A 22 -9.97 7.53 -7.75
C MET A 22 -11.47 7.57 -8.06
N LEU A 23 -11.88 8.22 -9.13
CA LEU A 23 -13.29 8.48 -9.43
C LEU A 23 -13.70 7.74 -10.71
N ALA A 24 -14.78 6.97 -10.65
CA ALA A 24 -15.42 6.42 -11.82
C ALA A 24 -16.94 6.63 -11.76
N GLY A 25 -17.50 7.13 -12.86
CA GLY A 25 -18.93 7.45 -12.97
C GLY A 25 -19.21 8.29 -14.20
N ALA A 26 -20.48 8.46 -14.53
CA ALA A 26 -20.89 9.28 -15.66
C ALA A 26 -20.37 10.71 -15.49
N GLU A 27 -19.84 11.31 -16.57
CA GLU A 27 -19.25 12.65 -16.54
C GLU A 27 -20.23 13.70 -15.99
N SER A 28 -21.49 13.64 -16.40
CA SER A 28 -22.53 14.55 -15.91
C SER A 28 -22.74 14.47 -14.39
N VAL A 29 -22.59 13.28 -13.82
CA VAL A 29 -22.69 13.05 -12.36
C VAL A 29 -21.45 13.60 -11.65
N LEU A 30 -20.26 13.36 -12.19
CA LEU A 30 -19.01 13.90 -11.63
C LEU A 30 -19.01 15.43 -11.65
N LEU A 31 -19.48 16.04 -12.75
CA LEU A 31 -19.60 17.49 -12.89
C LEU A 31 -20.63 18.08 -11.90
N ALA A 32 -21.79 17.44 -11.76
CA ALA A 32 -22.83 17.88 -10.83
C ALA A 32 -22.38 17.89 -9.36
N HIS A 33 -21.38 17.07 -9.00
CA HIS A 33 -20.86 16.97 -7.64
C HIS A 33 -19.44 17.54 -7.46
N THR A 34 -18.97 18.33 -8.42
CA THR A 34 -17.60 18.89 -8.43
C THR A 34 -17.27 19.66 -7.14
N ASP A 35 -18.17 20.50 -6.65
CA ASP A 35 -17.94 21.31 -5.45
C ASP A 35 -17.78 20.43 -4.19
N LEU A 36 -18.59 19.40 -4.05
CA LEU A 36 -18.47 18.42 -2.98
C LEU A 36 -17.11 17.69 -3.04
N LEU A 37 -16.75 17.21 -4.22
CA LEU A 37 -15.48 16.50 -4.42
C LEU A 37 -14.28 17.41 -4.17
N ASN A 38 -14.36 18.70 -4.56
CA ASN A 38 -13.34 19.71 -4.28
C ASN A 38 -13.18 19.98 -2.77
N ALA A 39 -14.29 20.00 -2.03
CA ALA A 39 -14.27 20.25 -0.60
C ALA A 39 -13.61 19.10 0.19
N ILE A 40 -13.61 17.86 -0.35
CA ILE A 40 -13.02 16.70 0.32
C ILE A 40 -11.51 16.62 0.08
N THR A 41 -11.06 16.79 -1.18
CA THR A 41 -9.64 16.70 -1.55
C THR A 41 -9.33 17.36 -2.88
N PRO A 42 -8.15 18.00 -3.01
CA PRO A 42 -7.66 18.47 -4.32
C PRO A 42 -7.14 17.31 -5.20
N ASN A 43 -6.78 16.16 -4.61
CA ASN A 43 -6.12 15.05 -5.31
C ASN A 43 -7.15 14.07 -5.89
N ARG A 44 -7.66 14.35 -7.08
CA ARG A 44 -8.71 13.56 -7.73
C ARG A 44 -8.26 13.07 -9.10
N PHE A 45 -8.51 11.79 -9.36
CA PHE A 45 -8.17 11.12 -10.60
C PHE A 45 -9.43 10.50 -11.19
N VAL A 46 -9.93 11.05 -12.28
CA VAL A 46 -11.04 10.47 -13.04
C VAL A 46 -10.48 9.29 -13.84
N ILE A 47 -10.94 8.10 -13.53
CA ILE A 47 -10.46 6.85 -14.12
C ILE A 47 -11.28 6.51 -15.37
N SER A 48 -12.60 6.48 -15.26
CA SER A 48 -13.49 6.16 -16.36
C SER A 48 -14.94 6.55 -16.06
N ALA A 49 -15.82 6.42 -17.06
CA ALA A 49 -17.26 6.57 -16.85
C ALA A 49 -17.93 5.33 -16.22
N LYS A 50 -17.21 4.22 -16.07
CA LYS A 50 -17.75 2.93 -15.61
C LYS A 50 -17.46 2.69 -14.14
N ALA A 51 -18.50 2.64 -13.30
CA ALA A 51 -18.38 2.24 -11.90
C ALA A 51 -17.73 0.86 -11.78
N GLY A 52 -16.85 0.71 -10.79
CA GLY A 52 -16.00 -0.46 -10.58
C GLY A 52 -14.57 -0.32 -11.12
N ASP A 53 -14.31 0.60 -12.06
CA ASP A 53 -12.96 0.78 -12.59
C ASP A 53 -12.06 1.55 -11.61
N ALA A 54 -12.61 2.45 -10.80
CA ALA A 54 -11.87 3.10 -9.72
C ALA A 54 -11.49 2.08 -8.63
N ALA A 55 -12.39 1.17 -8.28
CA ALA A 55 -12.10 0.07 -7.35
C ALA A 55 -10.97 -0.84 -7.88
N LYS A 56 -10.96 -1.19 -9.16
CA LYS A 56 -9.86 -1.94 -9.79
C LYS A 56 -8.54 -1.18 -9.74
N THR A 57 -8.56 0.13 -10.01
CA THR A 57 -7.37 0.98 -9.91
C THR A 57 -6.84 0.99 -8.47
N LYS A 58 -7.71 1.04 -7.47
CA LYS A 58 -7.33 0.94 -6.06
C LYS A 58 -6.68 -0.41 -5.75
N LEU A 59 -7.21 -1.52 -6.25
CA LEU A 59 -6.61 -2.85 -6.06
C LEU A 59 -5.23 -2.93 -6.71
N ALA A 60 -5.06 -2.41 -7.92
CA ALA A 60 -3.76 -2.37 -8.60
C ALA A 60 -2.73 -1.53 -7.81
N ASN A 61 -3.13 -0.35 -7.31
CA ASN A 61 -2.29 0.48 -6.45
C ASN A 61 -1.86 -0.25 -5.16
N ASN A 62 -2.80 -0.92 -4.48
CA ASN A 62 -2.50 -1.59 -3.23
C ASN A 62 -1.69 -2.88 -3.42
N LEU A 63 -1.89 -3.57 -4.54
CA LEU A 63 -1.02 -4.70 -4.90
C LEU A 63 0.42 -4.24 -5.12
N LEU A 64 0.63 -3.13 -5.86
CA LEU A 64 1.96 -2.55 -6.03
C LEU A 64 2.57 -2.09 -4.71
N ALA A 65 1.79 -1.45 -3.85
CA ALA A 65 2.25 -1.06 -2.51
C ALA A 65 2.68 -2.28 -1.69
N GLY A 66 1.91 -3.38 -1.74
CA GLY A 66 2.27 -4.64 -1.08
C GLY A 66 3.56 -5.24 -1.62
N ILE A 67 3.74 -5.27 -2.94
CA ILE A 67 4.98 -5.74 -3.59
C ILE A 67 6.19 -4.92 -3.12
N GLN A 68 6.06 -3.59 -3.13
CA GLN A 68 7.13 -2.69 -2.72
C GLN A 68 7.48 -2.85 -1.24
N LEU A 69 6.47 -3.00 -0.37
CA LEU A 69 6.69 -3.18 1.06
C LEU A 69 7.33 -4.53 1.37
N ALA A 70 6.88 -5.61 0.75
CA ALA A 70 7.51 -6.93 0.89
C ALA A 70 8.97 -6.89 0.41
N GLY A 71 9.21 -6.34 -0.77
CA GLY A 71 10.56 -6.26 -1.34
C GLY A 71 11.53 -5.44 -0.49
N ILE A 72 11.14 -4.25 -0.04
CA ILE A 72 12.05 -3.43 0.79
C ILE A 72 12.28 -4.04 2.18
N SER A 73 11.28 -4.73 2.75
CA SER A 73 11.41 -5.42 4.03
C SER A 73 12.46 -6.53 3.96
N GLU A 74 12.39 -7.38 2.93
CA GLU A 74 13.36 -8.45 2.69
C GLU A 74 14.76 -7.92 2.39
N VAL A 75 14.87 -6.94 1.49
CA VAL A 75 16.18 -6.41 1.10
C VAL A 75 16.86 -5.65 2.24
N LEU A 76 16.11 -4.92 3.07
CA LEU A 76 16.68 -4.24 4.24
C LEU A 76 17.11 -5.23 5.32
N ALA A 77 16.33 -6.29 5.58
CA ALA A 77 16.71 -7.38 6.50
C ALA A 77 17.94 -8.14 5.97
N MET A 78 18.03 -8.41 4.68
CA MET A 78 19.21 -8.98 4.02
C MET A 78 20.44 -8.09 4.22
N ALA A 79 20.33 -6.78 4.00
CA ALA A 79 21.43 -5.84 4.20
C ALA A 79 21.93 -5.84 5.65
N GLN A 80 21.03 -5.93 6.64
CA GLN A 80 21.40 -6.11 8.04
C GLN A 80 22.19 -7.41 8.28
N SER A 81 21.77 -8.51 7.63
CA SER A 81 22.47 -9.80 7.75
C SER A 81 23.89 -9.75 7.17
N TRP A 82 24.15 -8.83 6.25
CA TRP A 82 25.49 -8.54 5.74
C TRP A 82 26.32 -7.62 6.64
N GLY A 83 25.78 -7.21 7.79
CA GLY A 83 26.43 -6.29 8.71
C GLY A 83 26.34 -4.82 8.31
N LEU A 84 25.52 -4.47 7.33
CA LEU A 84 25.34 -3.07 6.92
C LEU A 84 24.43 -2.32 7.91
N ASN A 85 24.72 -1.03 8.10
CA ASN A 85 23.84 -0.17 8.89
C ASN A 85 22.50 0.05 8.16
N ALA A 86 21.41 -0.42 8.78
CA ALA A 86 20.09 -0.39 8.16
C ALA A 86 19.58 1.03 7.90
N GLN A 87 19.86 1.97 8.81
CA GLN A 87 19.44 3.37 8.66
C GLN A 87 20.11 4.03 7.45
N THR A 88 21.42 3.84 7.31
CA THR A 88 22.19 4.36 6.17
C THR A 88 21.76 3.67 4.87
N THR A 89 21.56 2.35 4.91
CA THR A 89 21.12 1.58 3.74
C THR A 89 19.72 2.04 3.28
N LEU A 90 18.79 2.24 4.21
CA LEU A 90 17.47 2.79 3.90
C LEU A 90 17.58 4.19 3.28
N ALA A 91 18.43 5.07 3.83
CA ALA A 91 18.63 6.41 3.28
C ALA A 91 19.14 6.38 1.83
N VAL A 92 20.06 5.46 1.50
CA VAL A 92 20.54 5.24 0.12
C VAL A 92 19.39 4.76 -0.77
N MET A 93 18.60 3.78 -0.32
CA MET A 93 17.46 3.28 -1.09
C MET A 93 16.47 4.40 -1.40
N GLN A 94 16.18 5.27 -0.42
CA GLN A 94 15.23 6.36 -0.59
C GLN A 94 15.75 7.52 -1.47
N ALA A 95 17.06 7.70 -1.55
CA ALA A 95 17.69 8.70 -2.40
C ALA A 95 18.02 8.17 -3.81
N SER A 96 17.71 6.91 -4.12
CA SER A 96 18.12 6.22 -5.33
C SER A 96 16.96 5.50 -6.02
N SER A 97 17.25 4.69 -7.03
CA SER A 97 16.25 3.96 -7.84
C SER A 97 15.42 2.92 -7.06
N GLY A 98 15.81 2.55 -5.86
CA GLY A 98 15.04 1.70 -4.97
C GLY A 98 13.92 2.41 -4.19
N GLN A 99 13.74 3.71 -4.40
CA GLN A 99 12.78 4.53 -3.68
C GLN A 99 11.34 4.09 -3.91
N SER A 100 10.57 4.01 -2.81
CA SER A 100 9.12 3.90 -2.84
C SER A 100 8.51 4.68 -1.66
N TRP A 101 7.33 5.27 -1.89
CA TRP A 101 6.66 6.02 -0.84
C TRP A 101 6.35 5.15 0.39
N ILE A 102 5.80 3.95 0.17
CA ILE A 102 5.43 3.04 1.25
C ILE A 102 6.67 2.52 1.99
N GLY A 103 7.74 2.22 1.26
CA GLY A 103 9.01 1.78 1.85
C GLY A 103 9.62 2.85 2.75
N GLN A 104 9.61 4.12 2.30
CA GLN A 104 10.10 5.24 3.10
C GLN A 104 9.33 5.38 4.40
N ASP A 105 8.00 5.44 4.33
CA ASP A 105 7.16 5.66 5.52
C ASP A 105 7.24 4.47 6.50
N ARG A 106 7.17 3.24 6.01
CA ARG A 106 7.11 2.03 6.84
C ARG A 106 8.45 1.64 7.44
N MET A 107 9.52 1.64 6.64
CA MET A 107 10.81 1.15 7.11
C MET A 107 11.46 2.10 8.11
N GLN A 108 11.23 3.41 8.00
CA GLN A 108 11.72 4.35 8.98
C GLN A 108 11.13 4.09 10.38
N ARG A 109 9.84 3.78 10.45
CA ARG A 109 9.16 3.41 11.69
C ARG A 109 9.58 2.03 12.21
N ALA A 110 9.68 1.05 11.32
CA ALA A 110 10.14 -0.29 11.67
C ALA A 110 11.53 -0.28 12.33
N LEU A 111 12.47 0.51 11.80
CA LEU A 111 13.79 0.66 12.39
C LEU A 111 13.75 1.35 13.77
N GLN A 112 12.74 2.15 14.07
CA GLN A 112 12.50 2.79 15.37
C GLN A 112 11.68 1.89 16.33
N ASN A 113 11.41 0.66 15.96
CA ASN A 113 10.54 -0.26 16.70
C ASN A 113 9.10 0.26 16.88
N ASP A 114 8.63 1.12 15.96
CA ASP A 114 7.27 1.66 15.97
C ASP A 114 6.37 0.84 15.01
N PHE A 115 5.63 -0.09 15.58
CA PHE A 115 4.66 -0.94 14.90
C PHE A 115 3.22 -0.62 15.32
N GLU A 116 2.99 0.55 15.94
CA GLU A 116 1.64 1.05 16.24
C GLU A 116 0.85 1.20 14.94
N PRO A 117 -0.32 0.57 14.82
CA PRO A 117 -1.00 0.46 13.54
C PRO A 117 -1.58 1.79 13.04
N ARG A 118 -1.04 2.30 11.94
CA ARG A 118 -1.68 3.30 11.07
C ARG A 118 -2.41 2.62 9.93
N ALA A 119 -1.95 1.40 9.59
CA ALA A 119 -2.62 0.45 8.71
C ALA A 119 -2.29 -0.96 9.19
N HIS A 120 -3.28 -1.69 9.69
CA HIS A 120 -3.06 -3.07 10.12
C HIS A 120 -2.54 -3.94 8.98
N THR A 121 -1.64 -4.87 9.28
CA THR A 121 -1.12 -5.87 8.32
C THR A 121 -2.24 -6.59 7.56
N THR A 122 -3.37 -6.84 8.24
CA THR A 122 -4.57 -7.45 7.62
C THR A 122 -5.16 -6.64 6.47
N LEU A 123 -4.94 -5.32 6.40
CA LEU A 123 -5.49 -4.50 5.32
C LEU A 123 -4.79 -4.80 3.99
N LEU A 124 -3.46 -4.80 3.95
CA LEU A 124 -2.72 -5.16 2.73
C LEU A 124 -2.82 -6.66 2.44
N ALA A 125 -2.88 -7.54 3.45
CA ALA A 125 -3.18 -8.95 3.25
C ALA A 125 -4.51 -9.15 2.51
N LYS A 126 -5.55 -8.44 2.91
CA LYS A 126 -6.85 -8.46 2.24
C LYS A 126 -6.78 -7.85 0.83
N ASP A 127 -6.16 -6.68 0.67
CA ASP A 127 -6.18 -5.95 -0.59
C ASP A 127 -5.35 -6.64 -1.68
N THR A 128 -4.19 -7.23 -1.32
CA THR A 128 -3.38 -8.02 -2.26
C THR A 128 -4.11 -9.28 -2.68
N ARG A 129 -4.77 -9.99 -1.75
CA ARG A 129 -5.62 -11.15 -2.06
C ARG A 129 -6.77 -10.78 -2.99
N LEU A 130 -7.51 -9.70 -2.71
CA LEU A 130 -8.61 -9.24 -3.58
C LEU A 130 -8.13 -8.87 -4.99
N ALA A 131 -6.92 -8.33 -5.14
CA ALA A 131 -6.33 -8.06 -6.45
C ALA A 131 -6.10 -9.36 -7.25
N LEU A 132 -5.61 -10.43 -6.60
CA LEU A 132 -5.42 -11.73 -7.24
C LEU A 132 -6.77 -12.40 -7.58
N GLU A 133 -7.75 -12.32 -6.70
CA GLU A 133 -9.12 -12.79 -6.95
C GLU A 133 -9.76 -12.07 -8.15
N ALA A 134 -9.54 -10.74 -8.25
CA ALA A 134 -10.00 -9.97 -9.40
C ALA A 134 -9.33 -10.44 -10.71
N CYS A 135 -8.02 -10.76 -10.69
CA CYS A 135 -7.33 -11.36 -11.84
C CYS A 135 -8.01 -12.68 -12.25
N GLN A 136 -8.28 -13.55 -11.29
CA GLN A 136 -8.96 -14.83 -11.54
C GLN A 136 -10.36 -14.64 -12.12
N ALA A 137 -11.17 -13.75 -11.53
CA ALA A 137 -12.53 -13.47 -11.99
C ALA A 137 -12.58 -12.89 -13.42
N MET A 138 -11.53 -12.16 -13.82
CA MET A 138 -11.40 -11.59 -15.15
C MET A 138 -10.63 -12.48 -16.13
N SER A 139 -10.22 -13.69 -15.73
CA SER A 139 -9.39 -14.61 -16.52
C SER A 139 -8.05 -13.97 -16.98
N VAL A 140 -7.48 -13.11 -16.14
CA VAL A 140 -6.19 -12.45 -16.37
C VAL A 140 -5.11 -13.13 -15.52
N LYS A 141 -3.93 -13.32 -16.09
CA LYS A 141 -2.78 -13.89 -15.36
C LYS A 141 -2.39 -13.01 -14.18
N ALA A 142 -2.35 -13.58 -12.98
CA ALA A 142 -1.88 -12.88 -11.78
C ALA A 142 -0.41 -12.47 -11.92
N PRO A 143 -0.02 -11.26 -11.47
CA PRO A 143 1.38 -10.85 -11.43
C PRO A 143 2.19 -11.73 -10.48
N ALA A 144 3.32 -12.29 -10.93
CA ALA A 144 4.13 -13.23 -10.13
C ALA A 144 4.59 -12.61 -8.80
N LEU A 145 5.09 -11.38 -8.81
CA LEU A 145 5.50 -10.67 -7.59
C LEU A 145 4.30 -10.38 -6.67
N GLY A 146 3.10 -10.19 -7.24
CA GLY A 146 1.88 -10.02 -6.48
C GLY A 146 1.50 -11.28 -5.70
N VAL A 147 1.68 -12.47 -6.30
CA VAL A 147 1.45 -13.75 -5.61
C VAL A 147 2.38 -13.87 -4.41
N VAL A 148 3.69 -13.69 -4.61
CA VAL A 148 4.69 -13.76 -3.54
C VAL A 148 4.39 -12.75 -2.42
N ALA A 149 4.10 -11.49 -2.77
CA ALA A 149 3.77 -10.48 -1.78
C ALA A 149 2.51 -10.86 -0.96
N THR A 150 1.47 -11.40 -1.61
CA THR A 150 0.25 -11.85 -0.94
C THR A 150 0.54 -12.97 0.07
N GLU A 151 1.40 -13.92 -0.29
CA GLU A 151 1.85 -15.00 0.61
C GLU A 151 2.62 -14.47 1.82
N GLN A 152 3.49 -13.46 1.62
CA GLN A 152 4.23 -12.81 2.71
C GLN A 152 3.30 -12.15 3.72
N PHE A 153 2.29 -11.40 3.26
CA PHE A 153 1.28 -10.81 4.14
C PHE A 153 0.43 -11.85 4.87
N ALA A 154 0.02 -12.92 4.19
CA ALA A 154 -0.73 -14.01 4.81
C ALA A 154 0.10 -14.69 5.91
N SER A 155 1.38 -14.98 5.63
CA SER A 155 2.32 -15.54 6.59
C SER A 155 2.54 -14.62 7.80
N ALA A 156 2.71 -13.31 7.58
CA ALA A 156 2.85 -12.35 8.66
C ALA A 156 1.61 -12.34 9.58
N CYS A 157 0.41 -12.40 9.02
CA CYS A 157 -0.81 -12.52 9.81
C CYS A 157 -0.86 -13.81 10.64
N GLN A 158 -0.43 -14.95 10.08
CA GLN A 158 -0.39 -16.25 10.77
C GLN A 158 0.67 -16.25 11.89
N ASN A 159 1.78 -15.54 11.72
CA ASN A 159 2.86 -15.43 12.68
C ASN A 159 2.60 -14.39 13.79
N GLY A 160 1.37 -13.90 13.93
CA GLY A 160 0.94 -13.03 15.04
C GLY A 160 1.04 -11.53 14.75
N TYR A 161 1.44 -11.11 13.55
CA TYR A 161 1.58 -9.69 13.19
C TYR A 161 0.29 -9.04 12.66
N ALA A 162 -0.84 -9.77 12.66
CA ALA A 162 -2.12 -9.31 12.10
C ALA A 162 -2.59 -7.95 12.65
N HIS A 163 -2.34 -7.70 13.93
CA HIS A 163 -2.79 -6.49 14.64
C HIS A 163 -1.74 -5.37 14.66
N LEU A 164 -0.53 -5.63 14.18
CA LEU A 164 0.50 -4.63 14.05
C LEU A 164 0.33 -3.83 12.76
N ASP A 165 1.04 -2.70 12.67
CA ASP A 165 1.19 -1.95 11.43
C ASP A 165 1.81 -2.85 10.34
N ASP A 166 1.46 -2.59 9.08
CA ASP A 166 1.98 -3.34 7.93
C ASP A 166 3.51 -3.23 7.76
N ALA A 167 4.17 -2.28 8.47
CA ALA A 167 5.62 -2.22 8.66
C ALA A 167 6.20 -3.49 9.31
N SER A 168 5.37 -4.30 10.01
CA SER A 168 5.75 -5.57 10.63
C SER A 168 6.23 -6.62 9.65
N LEU A 169 6.01 -6.42 8.34
CA LEU A 169 6.62 -7.25 7.29
C LEU A 169 8.15 -7.26 7.40
N PHE A 170 8.75 -6.20 7.94
CA PHE A 170 10.18 -6.15 8.25
C PHE A 170 10.58 -7.21 9.29
N LEU A 171 9.78 -7.37 10.35
CA LEU A 171 10.00 -8.44 11.35
C LEU A 171 9.80 -9.82 10.74
N GLN A 172 8.76 -9.97 9.89
CA GLN A 172 8.50 -11.21 9.15
C GLN A 172 9.70 -11.61 8.28
N ALA A 173 10.38 -10.66 7.66
CA ALA A 173 11.58 -10.87 6.86
C ALA A 173 12.85 -11.13 7.71
N GLY A 174 12.75 -11.17 9.04
CA GLY A 174 13.90 -11.36 9.94
C GLY A 174 14.66 -10.06 10.25
N GLY A 175 14.14 -8.91 9.86
CA GLY A 175 14.70 -7.61 10.19
C GLY A 175 14.62 -7.29 11.68
N LYS A 176 15.57 -6.51 12.18
CA LYS A 176 15.64 -6.11 13.58
C LYS A 176 15.56 -4.59 13.68
N PRO A 177 14.71 -4.03 14.56
CA PRO A 177 14.75 -2.62 14.89
C PRO A 177 16.16 -2.19 15.33
N SER A 178 16.47 -0.91 15.14
CA SER A 178 17.72 -0.34 15.64
C SER A 178 17.70 -0.33 17.17
N PRO A 179 18.84 -0.57 17.83
CA PRO A 179 18.95 -0.54 19.29
C PRO A 179 18.67 0.84 19.86
#